data_52191a91fbc42a8705ffd898b161c5ad
#
_entry.id   52191a91fbc42a8705ffd898b161c5ad
#
_cell.length_a   1.000
_cell.length_b   1.000
_cell.length_c   1.000
_cell.angle_alpha   90.00
_cell.angle_beta   90.00
_cell.angle_gamma   90.00
#
_symmetry.space_group_name_H-M   'P 1'
#
loop_
_entity.id
_entity.type
_entity.pdbx_description
1 polymer ?
#
loop_
_entity_poly.entity_id
_entity_poly.type
_entity_poly.pdbx_seq_one_letter_code
_entity_poly.pdbx_strand_id
1 'polypeptide(L)'
;MTVVDDIDRRILELLMENARIPARQIAIKLRNEGHDIQDRAVAYRVGRLEKKKIIKGYETILRQSLVEDFEALYLKFKASKSTDVITDKVCNFVKDLPNCLMTATVSGNWNLLILTAKDEHGKKCERQIIEKFCEYIEDYRVCNLKFESINALNMQSVMI
;
A
#
# COMPACT_ATOMS: atom_id res chain seq x y z
N MET A 1 14.30 -1.01 20.38
CA MET A 1 13.26 -0.09 19.87
C MET A 1 13.94 1.01 19.06
N THR A 2 13.56 1.20 17.81
CA THR A 2 14.11 2.30 17.00
C THR A 2 13.34 3.56 17.39
N VAL A 3 14.00 4.42 18.16
CA VAL A 3 13.38 5.68 18.57
C VAL A 3 13.37 6.63 17.35
N VAL A 4 12.20 6.87 16.81
CA VAL A 4 11.93 7.94 15.85
C VAL A 4 11.61 9.17 16.69
N ASP A 5 12.46 10.20 16.62
CA ASP A 5 12.24 11.45 17.36
C ASP A 5 11.24 12.36 16.63
N ASP A 6 10.84 13.46 17.25
CA ASP A 6 9.83 14.37 16.69
C ASP A 6 10.30 15.02 15.38
N ILE A 7 11.59 15.31 15.26
CA ILE A 7 12.17 15.82 14.01
C ILE A 7 12.11 14.76 12.91
N ASP A 8 12.40 13.50 13.22
CA ASP A 8 12.28 12.40 12.27
C ASP A 8 10.82 12.23 11.81
N ARG A 9 9.85 12.31 12.73
CA ARG A 9 8.42 12.26 12.39
C ARG A 9 8.04 13.39 11.43
N ARG A 10 8.48 14.60 11.73
CA ARG A 10 8.19 15.75 10.87
C ARG A 10 8.83 15.64 9.50
N ILE A 11 10.05 15.10 9.41
CA ILE A 11 10.70 14.78 8.13
C ILE A 11 9.86 13.76 7.33
N LEU A 12 9.38 12.70 7.99
CA LEU A 12 8.53 11.69 7.34
C LEU A 12 7.24 12.29 6.80
N GLU A 13 6.55 13.14 7.57
CA GLU A 13 5.34 13.84 7.12
C GLU A 13 5.60 14.67 5.86
N LEU A 14 6.69 15.45 5.83
CA LEU A 14 7.05 16.25 4.67
C LEU A 14 7.41 15.42 3.44
N LEU A 15 8.05 14.25 3.64
CA LEU A 15 8.33 13.30 2.58
C LEU A 15 7.05 12.59 2.07
N MET A 16 6.07 12.38 2.95
CA MET A 16 4.75 11.85 2.57
C MET A 16 3.96 12.84 1.70
N GLU A 17 4.07 14.15 1.98
CA GLU A 17 3.49 15.20 1.13
C GLU A 17 4.18 15.28 -0.24
N ASN A 18 5.51 15.20 -0.24
CA ASN A 18 6.32 15.26 -1.45
C ASN A 18 7.61 14.45 -1.28
N ALA A 19 7.61 13.22 -1.81
CA ALA A 19 8.76 12.31 -1.75
C ALA A 19 10.04 12.87 -2.43
N ARG A 20 9.91 13.91 -3.27
CA ARG A 20 11.02 14.57 -3.99
C ARG A 20 11.45 15.89 -3.35
N ILE A 21 10.92 16.25 -2.18
CA ILE A 21 11.30 17.49 -1.50
C ILE A 21 12.81 17.48 -1.16
N PRO A 22 13.59 18.48 -1.59
CA PRO A 22 15.02 18.53 -1.26
C PRO A 22 15.25 18.71 0.25
N ALA A 23 16.31 18.10 0.78
CA ALA A 23 16.68 18.22 2.20
C ALA A 23 16.81 19.70 2.66
N ARG A 24 17.28 20.58 1.77
CA ARG A 24 17.33 22.03 2.03
C ARG A 24 15.94 22.62 2.28
N GLN A 25 14.93 22.23 1.52
CA GLN A 25 13.56 22.73 1.72
C GLN A 25 12.93 22.17 3.01
N ILE A 26 13.20 20.90 3.33
CA ILE A 26 12.81 20.31 4.62
C ILE A 26 13.44 21.10 5.76
N ALA A 27 14.76 21.39 5.71
CA ALA A 27 15.45 22.16 6.73
C ALA A 27 14.88 23.58 6.89
N ILE A 28 14.47 24.25 5.81
CA ILE A 28 13.81 25.56 5.87
C ILE A 28 12.47 25.46 6.59
N LYS A 29 11.64 24.46 6.26
CA LYS A 29 10.33 24.26 6.92
C LYS A 29 10.51 23.99 8.41
N LEU A 30 11.43 23.10 8.77
CA LEU A 30 11.74 22.77 10.17
C LEU A 30 12.24 23.98 10.95
N ARG A 31 13.09 24.84 10.36
CA ARG A 31 13.53 26.08 11.01
C ARG A 31 12.39 27.07 11.26
N ASN A 32 11.46 27.17 10.32
CA ASN A 32 10.26 28.02 10.49
C ASN A 32 9.33 27.47 11.60
N GLU A 33 9.41 26.17 11.90
CA GLU A 33 8.72 25.50 13.00
C GLU A 33 9.51 25.57 14.33
N GLY A 34 10.67 26.26 14.36
CA GLY A 34 11.47 26.46 15.57
C GLY A 34 12.59 25.45 15.81
N HIS A 35 12.86 24.55 14.84
CA HIS A 35 13.94 23.58 14.95
C HIS A 35 15.23 24.12 14.31
N ASP A 36 16.31 24.26 15.09
CA ASP A 36 17.61 24.66 14.54
C ASP A 36 18.30 23.44 13.89
N ILE A 37 17.98 23.22 12.59
CA ILE A 37 18.53 22.09 11.82
C ILE A 37 19.04 22.53 10.45
N GLN A 38 20.20 22.00 10.05
CA GLN A 38 20.79 22.25 8.76
C GLN A 38 20.41 21.16 7.74
N ASP A 39 20.52 21.48 6.45
CA ASP A 39 20.20 20.58 5.33
C ASP A 39 21.01 19.28 5.35
N ARG A 40 22.30 19.36 5.74
CA ARG A 40 23.15 18.15 5.91
C ARG A 40 22.62 17.21 7.00
N ALA A 41 22.13 17.77 8.10
CA ALA A 41 21.58 16.98 9.20
C ALA A 41 20.25 16.32 8.78
N VAL A 42 19.41 17.01 8.00
CA VAL A 42 18.20 16.44 7.41
C VAL A 42 18.56 15.29 6.46
N ALA A 43 19.51 15.49 5.53
CA ALA A 43 19.94 14.45 4.60
C ALA A 43 20.47 13.21 5.34
N TYR A 44 21.27 13.41 6.40
CA TYR A 44 21.77 12.33 7.25
C TYR A 44 20.61 11.56 7.93
N ARG A 45 19.60 12.27 8.45
CA ARG A 45 18.42 11.66 9.09
C ARG A 45 17.60 10.84 8.10
N VAL A 46 17.34 11.35 6.91
CA VAL A 46 16.65 10.61 5.83
C VAL A 46 17.42 9.33 5.50
N GLY A 47 18.71 9.42 5.21
CA GLY A 47 19.54 8.23 4.93
C GLY A 47 19.56 7.21 6.09
N ARG A 48 19.50 7.69 7.35
CA ARG A 48 19.36 6.81 8.53
C ARG A 48 18.04 6.10 8.55
N LEU A 49 16.92 6.79 8.23
CA LEU A 49 15.57 6.21 8.17
C LEU A 49 15.45 5.18 7.04
N GLU A 50 16.07 5.43 5.88
CA GLU A 50 16.16 4.46 4.78
C GLU A 50 16.97 3.22 5.18
N LYS A 51 18.18 3.43 5.73
CA LYS A 51 19.05 2.34 6.17
C LYS A 51 18.40 1.44 7.23
N LYS A 52 17.59 2.02 8.10
CA LYS A 52 16.81 1.29 9.11
C LYS A 52 15.50 0.70 8.57
N LYS A 53 15.23 0.85 7.27
CA LYS A 53 14.00 0.39 6.59
C LYS A 53 12.71 0.95 7.21
N ILE A 54 12.78 2.12 7.84
CA ILE A 54 11.61 2.90 8.24
C ILE A 54 11.00 3.48 6.97
N ILE A 55 11.82 4.13 6.13
CA ILE A 55 11.47 4.43 4.74
C ILE A 55 11.80 3.17 3.92
N LYS A 56 10.79 2.49 3.41
CA LYS A 56 10.96 1.26 2.62
C LYS A 56 11.14 1.54 1.13
N GLY A 57 10.68 2.68 0.67
CA GLY A 57 10.72 3.10 -0.73
C GLY A 57 9.95 4.39 -0.95
N TYR A 58 9.96 4.85 -2.19
CA TYR A 58 9.22 6.01 -2.67
C TYR A 58 8.38 5.56 -3.85
N GLU A 59 7.11 5.93 -3.87
CA GLU A 59 6.18 5.55 -4.92
C GLU A 59 5.76 6.78 -5.74
N THR A 60 5.57 6.59 -7.04
CA THR A 60 5.01 7.62 -7.90
C THR A 60 3.51 7.42 -8.01
N ILE A 61 2.74 8.41 -7.61
CA ILE A 61 1.29 8.42 -7.81
C ILE A 61 1.01 8.96 -9.20
N LEU A 62 0.46 8.11 -10.06
CA LEU A 62 0.06 8.49 -11.41
C LEU A 62 -1.35 9.07 -11.42
N ARG A 63 -1.63 9.94 -12.43
CA ARG A 63 -2.98 10.43 -12.63
C ARG A 63 -3.91 9.27 -12.92
N GLN A 64 -5.08 9.25 -12.30
CA GLN A 64 -6.08 8.18 -12.40
C GLN A 64 -6.50 7.85 -13.84
N SER A 65 -6.42 8.83 -14.76
CA SER A 65 -6.69 8.60 -16.19
C SER A 65 -5.69 7.70 -16.91
N LEU A 66 -4.57 7.37 -16.27
CA LEU A 66 -3.54 6.44 -16.79
C LEU A 66 -3.70 5.02 -16.27
N VAL A 67 -4.57 4.82 -15.28
CA VAL A 67 -4.84 3.51 -14.69
C VAL A 67 -6.32 3.21 -14.93
N GLU A 68 -6.58 2.43 -15.97
CA GLU A 68 -7.93 2.06 -16.36
C GLU A 68 -8.39 0.82 -15.57
N ASP A 69 -9.65 0.84 -15.14
CA ASP A 69 -10.43 -0.29 -14.61
C ASP A 69 -9.76 -1.14 -13.51
N PHE A 70 -10.11 -0.81 -12.29
CA PHE A 70 -9.80 -1.65 -11.12
C PHE A 70 -10.94 -2.65 -10.87
N GLU A 71 -10.59 -3.81 -10.37
CA GLU A 71 -11.53 -4.82 -9.93
C GLU A 71 -11.24 -5.23 -8.49
N ALA A 72 -12.30 -5.35 -7.69
CA ALA A 72 -12.25 -5.95 -6.37
C ALA A 72 -12.80 -7.37 -6.45
N LEU A 73 -11.95 -8.34 -6.15
CA LEU A 73 -12.35 -9.73 -5.99
C LEU A 73 -12.53 -10.01 -4.50
N TYR A 74 -13.76 -10.29 -4.11
CA TYR A 74 -14.09 -10.78 -2.78
C TYR A 74 -14.13 -12.28 -2.78
N LEU A 75 -13.45 -12.92 -1.82
CA LEU A 75 -13.44 -14.36 -1.64
C LEU A 75 -14.08 -14.73 -0.31
N LYS A 76 -14.98 -15.72 -0.35
CA LYS A 76 -15.53 -16.41 0.79
C LYS A 76 -14.96 -17.82 0.79
N PHE A 77 -14.29 -18.21 1.87
CA PHE A 77 -13.75 -19.55 2.01
C PHE A 77 -14.76 -20.46 2.69
N LYS A 78 -14.71 -21.75 2.32
CA LYS A 78 -15.47 -22.79 3.01
C LYS A 78 -15.11 -22.79 4.49
N ALA A 79 -16.13 -22.95 5.35
CA ALA A 79 -15.92 -22.97 6.78
C ALA A 79 -14.91 -24.06 7.16
N SER A 80 -13.74 -23.65 7.64
CA SER A 80 -12.70 -24.54 8.12
C SER A 80 -11.93 -23.89 9.26
N LYS A 81 -11.31 -24.72 10.12
CA LYS A 81 -10.43 -24.24 11.19
C LYS A 81 -9.10 -23.64 10.65
N SER A 82 -8.90 -23.64 9.33
CA SER A 82 -7.66 -23.24 8.68
C SER A 82 -7.84 -22.03 7.76
N THR A 83 -8.87 -21.20 7.97
CA THR A 83 -9.14 -20.01 7.14
C THR A 83 -7.93 -19.10 7.04
N ASP A 84 -7.20 -18.88 8.14
CA ASP A 84 -6.00 -18.04 8.14
C ASP A 84 -4.89 -18.63 7.25
N VAL A 85 -4.70 -19.96 7.30
CA VAL A 85 -3.72 -20.66 6.47
C VAL A 85 -4.07 -20.56 4.98
N ILE A 86 -5.37 -20.63 4.65
CA ILE A 86 -5.85 -20.47 3.27
C ILE A 86 -5.62 -19.03 2.82
N THR A 87 -5.94 -18.06 3.66
CA THR A 87 -5.71 -16.63 3.42
C THR A 87 -4.23 -16.37 3.10
N ASP A 88 -3.33 -16.89 3.92
CA ASP A 88 -1.88 -16.76 3.71
C ASP A 88 -1.42 -17.37 2.40
N LYS A 89 -1.93 -18.57 2.05
CA LYS A 89 -1.61 -19.22 0.77
C LYS A 89 -2.06 -18.38 -0.42
N VAL A 90 -3.28 -17.82 -0.38
CA VAL A 90 -3.79 -16.95 -1.43
C VAL A 90 -2.97 -15.68 -1.50
N CYS A 91 -2.73 -15.00 -0.37
CA CYS A 91 -1.93 -13.77 -0.32
C CYS A 91 -0.50 -13.98 -0.85
N ASN A 92 0.13 -15.10 -0.53
CA ASN A 92 1.46 -15.41 -1.05
C ASN A 92 1.46 -15.64 -2.56
N PHE A 93 0.42 -16.30 -3.09
CA PHE A 93 0.29 -16.49 -4.53
C PHE A 93 0.07 -15.17 -5.29
N VAL A 94 -0.83 -14.31 -4.79
CA VAL A 94 -1.18 -13.08 -5.49
C VAL A 94 -0.08 -12.01 -5.44
N LYS A 95 0.86 -12.08 -4.48
CA LYS A 95 2.03 -11.19 -4.44
C LYS A 95 2.88 -11.24 -5.69
N ASP A 96 2.92 -12.40 -6.35
CA ASP A 96 3.72 -12.63 -7.56
C ASP A 96 2.93 -12.29 -8.84
N LEU A 97 1.66 -11.91 -8.72
CA LEU A 97 0.84 -11.51 -9.86
C LEU A 97 1.05 -10.01 -10.15
N PRO A 98 1.45 -9.64 -11.37
CA PRO A 98 1.83 -8.27 -11.70
C PRO A 98 0.69 -7.26 -11.55
N ASN A 99 -0.56 -7.74 -11.65
CA ASN A 99 -1.75 -6.89 -11.63
C ASN A 99 -2.45 -6.88 -10.26
N CYS A 100 -1.90 -7.56 -9.25
CA CYS A 100 -2.43 -7.50 -7.90
C CYS A 100 -1.84 -6.28 -7.17
N LEU A 101 -2.72 -5.36 -6.77
CA LEU A 101 -2.34 -4.10 -6.14
C LEU A 101 -2.36 -4.19 -4.62
N MET A 102 -3.33 -4.90 -4.07
CA MET A 102 -3.56 -4.97 -2.63
C MET A 102 -4.35 -6.22 -2.25
N THR A 103 -4.07 -6.74 -1.07
CA THR A 103 -4.91 -7.74 -0.40
C THR A 103 -5.30 -7.22 0.97
N ALA A 104 -6.54 -7.47 1.39
CA ALA A 104 -7.04 -7.11 2.70
C ALA A 104 -7.97 -8.19 3.25
N THR A 105 -7.83 -8.52 4.52
CA THR A 105 -8.83 -9.34 5.22
C THR A 105 -10.09 -8.54 5.44
N VAL A 106 -11.25 -9.17 5.25
CA VAL A 106 -12.55 -8.53 5.36
C VAL A 106 -13.37 -9.23 6.43
N SER A 107 -14.01 -8.45 7.30
CA SER A 107 -14.94 -8.97 8.29
C SER A 107 -16.36 -9.06 7.71
N GLY A 108 -17.16 -10.01 8.19
CA GLY A 108 -18.54 -10.25 7.75
C GLY A 108 -18.67 -11.46 6.85
N ASN A 109 -19.38 -11.35 5.75
CA ASN A 109 -19.66 -12.49 4.86
C ASN A 109 -18.49 -12.92 3.97
N TRP A 110 -17.43 -12.13 3.92
CA TRP A 110 -16.24 -12.34 3.07
C TRP A 110 -15.01 -12.50 3.93
N ASN A 111 -14.01 -13.22 3.44
CA ASN A 111 -12.75 -13.45 4.17
C ASN A 111 -11.60 -12.61 3.61
N LEU A 112 -11.53 -12.44 2.29
CA LEU A 112 -10.42 -11.77 1.63
C LEU A 112 -10.92 -10.86 0.51
N LEU A 113 -10.36 -9.67 0.43
CA LEU A 113 -10.45 -8.74 -0.69
C LEU A 113 -9.12 -8.73 -1.42
N ILE A 114 -9.16 -8.81 -2.74
CA ILE A 114 -8.02 -8.64 -3.62
C ILE A 114 -8.36 -7.53 -4.60
N LEU A 115 -7.57 -6.47 -4.61
CA LEU A 115 -7.68 -5.38 -5.56
C LEU A 115 -6.72 -5.63 -6.72
N THR A 116 -7.25 -5.63 -7.93
CA THR A 116 -6.50 -5.90 -9.15
C THR A 116 -6.71 -4.80 -10.19
N ALA A 117 -5.72 -4.60 -11.05
CA ALA A 117 -5.84 -3.80 -12.26
C ALA A 117 -5.92 -4.72 -13.48
N LYS A 118 -6.57 -4.28 -14.55
CA LYS A 118 -6.47 -4.95 -15.85
C LYS A 118 -5.06 -4.75 -16.40
N ASP A 119 -4.50 -5.77 -17.06
CA ASP A 119 -3.27 -5.60 -17.81
C ASP A 119 -3.56 -4.91 -19.16
N GLU A 120 -2.49 -4.53 -19.87
CA GLU A 120 -2.56 -3.88 -21.18
C GLU A 120 -3.33 -4.74 -22.24
N HIS A 121 -3.50 -6.03 -21.98
CA HIS A 121 -4.22 -6.97 -22.84
C HIS A 121 -5.61 -7.32 -22.28
N GLY A 122 -6.09 -6.60 -21.26
CA GLY A 122 -7.37 -6.86 -20.62
C GLY A 122 -7.44 -8.20 -19.87
N LYS A 123 -6.27 -8.81 -19.59
CA LYS A 123 -6.20 -10.12 -18.96
C LYS A 123 -6.47 -9.96 -17.46
N LYS A 124 -7.41 -10.71 -16.99
CA LYS A 124 -7.89 -10.66 -15.61
C LYS A 124 -7.23 -11.76 -14.79
N CYS A 125 -6.65 -11.40 -13.65
CA CYS A 125 -6.00 -12.37 -12.77
C CYS A 125 -6.99 -13.11 -11.86
N GLU A 126 -8.24 -12.61 -11.72
CA GLU A 126 -9.23 -13.26 -10.88
C GLU A 126 -9.49 -14.71 -11.26
N ARG A 127 -9.51 -15.01 -12.59
CA ARG A 127 -9.72 -16.37 -13.07
C ARG A 127 -8.63 -17.32 -12.61
N GLN A 128 -7.37 -16.90 -12.66
CA GLN A 128 -6.24 -17.70 -12.20
C GLN A 128 -6.32 -17.99 -10.70
N ILE A 129 -6.77 -17.00 -9.92
CA ILE A 129 -6.94 -17.14 -8.46
C ILE A 129 -8.07 -18.14 -8.18
N ILE A 130 -9.23 -17.95 -8.82
CA ILE A 130 -10.41 -18.79 -8.61
C ILE A 130 -10.12 -20.23 -9.02
N GLU A 131 -9.53 -20.45 -10.19
CA GLU A 131 -9.18 -21.80 -10.68
C GLU A 131 -8.19 -22.51 -9.74
N LYS A 132 -7.16 -21.79 -9.26
CA LYS A 132 -6.13 -22.37 -8.40
C LYS A 132 -6.64 -22.73 -7.00
N PHE A 133 -7.58 -21.97 -6.47
CA PHE A 133 -8.07 -22.12 -5.10
C PHE A 133 -9.54 -22.56 -5.03
N CYS A 134 -10.12 -23.08 -6.12
CA CYS A 134 -11.52 -23.50 -6.22
C CYS A 134 -11.94 -24.49 -5.12
N GLU A 135 -11.04 -25.35 -4.66
CA GLU A 135 -11.33 -26.30 -3.58
C GLU A 135 -11.62 -25.66 -2.24
N TYR A 136 -11.04 -24.44 -1.98
CA TYR A 136 -11.19 -23.69 -0.73
C TYR A 136 -12.27 -22.62 -0.82
N ILE A 137 -12.63 -22.18 -2.02
CA ILE A 137 -13.60 -21.09 -2.23
C ILE A 137 -15.01 -21.64 -2.14
N GLU A 138 -15.82 -21.04 -1.28
CA GLU A 138 -17.28 -21.27 -1.18
C GLU A 138 -18.04 -20.38 -2.16
N ASP A 139 -17.67 -19.09 -2.18
CA ASP A 139 -18.30 -18.06 -3.01
C ASP A 139 -17.30 -16.98 -3.36
N TYR A 140 -17.53 -16.25 -4.43
CA TYR A 140 -16.73 -15.11 -4.81
C TYR A 140 -17.61 -14.03 -5.48
N ARG A 141 -17.15 -12.77 -5.40
CA ARG A 141 -17.75 -11.65 -6.10
C ARG A 141 -16.68 -10.78 -6.73
N VAL A 142 -16.90 -10.42 -7.98
CA VAL A 142 -16.09 -9.43 -8.69
C VAL A 142 -16.87 -8.14 -8.83
N CYS A 143 -16.29 -7.03 -8.41
CA CYS A 143 -16.85 -5.69 -8.51
C CYS A 143 -15.91 -4.81 -9.31
N ASN A 144 -16.40 -4.17 -10.37
CA ASN A 144 -15.64 -3.12 -11.05
C ASN A 144 -15.63 -1.88 -10.15
N LEU A 145 -14.45 -1.32 -9.94
CA LEU A 145 -14.27 -0.13 -9.13
C LEU A 145 -13.90 1.05 -10.02
N LYS A 146 -14.61 2.15 -9.83
CA LYS A 146 -14.21 3.47 -10.29
C LYS A 146 -13.82 4.29 -9.07
N PHE A 147 -12.57 4.67 -8.97
CA PHE A 147 -12.15 5.60 -7.94
C PHE A 147 -12.47 7.02 -8.38
N GLU A 148 -13.34 7.72 -7.67
CA GLU A 148 -13.61 9.14 -7.91
C GLU A 148 -12.47 10.02 -7.40
N SER A 149 -11.81 9.61 -6.33
CA SER A 149 -10.57 10.22 -5.82
C SER A 149 -9.77 9.20 -5.03
N ILE A 150 -8.44 9.22 -5.17
CA ILE A 150 -7.52 8.47 -4.33
C ILE A 150 -6.76 9.51 -3.49
N ASN A 151 -7.06 9.58 -2.20
CA ASN A 151 -6.32 10.40 -1.27
C ASN A 151 -5.30 9.53 -0.53
N ALA A 152 -4.17 9.25 -1.20
CA ALA A 152 -3.11 8.39 -0.68
C ALA A 152 -2.53 8.91 0.65
N LEU A 153 -2.54 10.24 0.87
CA LEU A 153 -2.08 10.86 2.11
C LEU A 153 -2.95 10.48 3.31
N ASN A 154 -4.27 10.37 3.12
CA ASN A 154 -5.18 9.98 4.19
C ASN A 154 -5.10 8.49 4.56
N MET A 155 -4.70 7.62 3.64
CA MET A 155 -4.52 6.20 3.96
C MET A 155 -3.27 5.96 4.82
N GLN A 156 -2.24 6.78 4.68
CA GLN A 156 -1.01 6.64 5.46
C GLN A 156 -1.13 7.19 6.88
N SER A 157 -1.97 8.19 7.13
CA SER A 157 -2.20 8.75 8.47
C SER A 157 -2.95 7.82 9.42
N VAL A 158 -3.58 6.76 8.90
CA VAL A 158 -4.29 5.75 9.71
C VAL A 158 -3.36 4.61 10.15
N MET A 159 -2.15 4.51 9.56
CA MET A 159 -1.21 3.40 9.79
C MET A 159 -0.01 3.79 10.67
N ILE A 160 0.03 5.00 11.23
CA ILE A 160 1.01 5.48 12.20
C ILE A 160 0.34 5.67 13.56
#